data_f72fc26aa83c67c9b55778c9561d94e1
#
_entry.id   f72fc26aa83c67c9b55778c9561d94e1
#
_cell.length_a   1.000
_cell.length_b   1.000
_cell.length_c   1.000
_cell.angle_alpha   90.00
_cell.angle_beta   90.00
_cell.angle_gamma   90.00
#
_symmetry.space_group_name_H-M   'P 1'
#
loop_
_entity.id
_entity.type
_entity.pdbx_description
1 polymer ?
#
loop_
_entity_poly.entity_id
_entity_poly.type
_entity_poly.pdbx_seq_one_letter_code
_entity_poly.pdbx_strand_id
1 'polypeptide(L)'
;MPSEKTFTIGDVSQQTGVASVTLRAWERRYGLIKPQRTAKGHRVYNQGNIQDIQHILSWLNRGVAISKVATLLASGKSSAAAAPVAEQWLVEQNKLLAGITELKQTSLNQQLDRLNKSVPFITLCEYVYHPLQATLAQRWQQQPLGYQLEQQLWQQSWQRQTLIMALRTEKQKLQGHCYLASLDLKGPSLGYYLLHSLLLQSGLRVTAFSKVEDLAGLTRLHNNAEWPLIVYAEQRIEQTAFKPLANLSTMWKDGILCCGLASDIHHEQLTSLGIDFVDGHSNDAWQSAVMKTWLEQTKR
;
A
#
# COMPACT_ATOMS: atom_id res chain seq x y z
N MET A 1 -34.82 23.96 6.13
CA MET A 1 -34.25 22.76 5.50
C MET A 1 -32.95 22.48 6.23
N PRO A 2 -32.74 21.30 6.85
CA PRO A 2 -31.46 20.99 7.43
C PRO A 2 -30.42 21.00 6.30
N SER A 3 -29.32 21.71 6.48
CA SER A 3 -28.20 21.75 5.52
C SER A 3 -27.65 20.31 5.40
N GLU A 4 -27.76 19.72 4.21
CA GLU A 4 -27.17 18.41 3.94
C GLU A 4 -25.67 18.46 4.30
N LYS A 5 -25.24 17.52 5.15
CA LYS A 5 -23.85 17.44 5.57
C LYS A 5 -22.99 17.17 4.35
N THR A 6 -22.07 18.06 4.06
CA THR A 6 -21.19 17.97 2.90
C THR A 6 -19.75 17.65 3.34
N PHE A 7 -19.03 16.93 2.47
CA PHE A 7 -17.69 16.41 2.74
C PHE A 7 -16.73 16.83 1.63
N THR A 8 -15.50 17.15 1.98
CA THR A 8 -14.43 17.34 0.99
C THR A 8 -13.93 15.99 0.48
N ILE A 9 -13.17 15.98 -0.62
CA ILE A 9 -12.54 14.76 -1.13
C ILE A 9 -11.56 14.13 -0.12
N GLY A 10 -10.96 14.95 0.75
CA GLY A 10 -10.09 14.50 1.84
C GLY A 10 -10.88 13.74 2.90
N ASP A 11 -12.02 14.29 3.34
CA ASP A 11 -12.90 13.66 4.33
C ASP A 11 -13.42 12.32 3.82
N VAL A 12 -13.85 12.28 2.55
CA VAL A 12 -14.32 11.03 1.90
C VAL A 12 -13.20 10.01 1.80
N SER A 13 -11.99 10.43 1.41
CA SER A 13 -10.83 9.55 1.35
C SER A 13 -10.52 8.94 2.72
N GLN A 14 -10.60 9.73 3.78
CA GLN A 14 -10.36 9.28 5.15
C GLN A 14 -11.44 8.30 5.63
N GLN A 15 -12.72 8.59 5.35
CA GLN A 15 -13.84 7.74 5.79
C GLN A 15 -13.93 6.42 5.03
N THR A 16 -13.56 6.41 3.75
CA THR A 16 -13.74 5.23 2.87
C THR A 16 -12.46 4.43 2.63
N GLY A 17 -11.29 4.98 3.03
CA GLY A 17 -9.98 4.39 2.73
C GLY A 17 -9.59 4.49 1.25
N VAL A 18 -10.39 5.13 0.39
CA VAL A 18 -10.12 5.25 -1.04
C VAL A 18 -9.31 6.52 -1.31
N ALA A 19 -8.13 6.37 -1.88
CA ALA A 19 -7.27 7.51 -2.19
C ALA A 19 -7.99 8.57 -3.07
N SER A 20 -7.77 9.86 -2.80
CA SER A 20 -8.37 10.96 -3.55
C SER A 20 -8.13 10.89 -5.06
N VAL A 21 -6.99 10.31 -5.50
CA VAL A 21 -6.69 10.09 -6.92
C VAL A 21 -7.63 9.04 -7.53
N THR A 22 -7.94 7.99 -6.78
CA THR A 22 -8.86 6.93 -7.18
C THR A 22 -10.29 7.46 -7.27
N LEU A 23 -10.75 8.25 -6.30
CA LEU A 23 -12.06 8.91 -6.33
C LEU A 23 -12.22 9.81 -7.57
N ARG A 24 -11.19 10.58 -7.93
CA ARG A 24 -11.20 11.39 -9.16
C ARG A 24 -11.21 10.53 -10.43
N ALA A 25 -10.54 9.37 -10.42
CA ALA A 25 -10.58 8.44 -11.54
C ALA A 25 -11.96 7.81 -11.69
N TRP A 26 -12.63 7.46 -10.59
CA TRP A 26 -13.98 6.91 -10.58
C TRP A 26 -15.02 7.89 -11.12
N GLU A 27 -14.90 9.17 -10.77
CA GLU A 27 -15.73 10.22 -11.37
C GLU A 27 -15.45 10.39 -12.88
N ARG A 28 -14.16 10.62 -13.24
CA ARG A 28 -13.82 11.07 -14.61
C ARG A 28 -13.82 9.98 -15.65
N ARG A 29 -13.41 8.75 -15.29
CA ARG A 29 -13.22 7.64 -16.25
C ARG A 29 -14.41 6.70 -16.30
N TYR A 30 -15.06 6.51 -15.16
CA TYR A 30 -16.08 5.49 -15.01
C TYR A 30 -17.48 6.07 -14.71
N GLY A 31 -17.56 7.36 -14.34
CA GLY A 31 -18.84 8.00 -13.99
C GLY A 31 -19.54 7.39 -12.78
N LEU A 32 -18.78 6.69 -11.92
CA LEU A 32 -19.28 5.90 -10.78
C LEU A 32 -19.80 6.78 -9.65
N ILE A 33 -19.23 7.96 -9.47
CA ILE A 33 -19.63 8.93 -8.45
C ILE A 33 -19.81 10.29 -9.11
N LYS A 34 -20.80 11.07 -8.65
CA LYS A 34 -21.13 12.39 -9.19
C LYS A 34 -21.16 13.42 -8.06
N PRO A 35 -19.99 13.91 -7.59
CA PRO A 35 -19.95 14.95 -6.57
C PRO A 35 -20.49 16.27 -7.12
N GLN A 36 -21.07 17.08 -6.25
CA GLN A 36 -21.41 18.46 -6.56
C GLN A 36 -20.12 19.31 -6.64
N ARG A 37 -20.25 20.53 -7.14
CA ARG A 37 -19.16 21.51 -7.18
C ARG A 37 -19.55 22.80 -6.50
N THR A 38 -18.65 23.34 -5.72
CA THR A 38 -18.80 24.70 -5.19
C THR A 38 -18.72 25.74 -6.31
N ALA A 39 -19.13 26.97 -6.04
CA ALA A 39 -18.93 28.10 -6.97
C ALA A 39 -17.46 28.30 -7.39
N LYS A 40 -16.50 27.87 -6.55
CA LYS A 40 -15.06 27.88 -6.84
C LYS A 40 -14.57 26.61 -7.58
N GLY A 41 -15.47 25.70 -8.00
CA GLY A 41 -15.15 24.49 -8.75
C GLY A 41 -14.64 23.30 -7.92
N HIS A 42 -14.57 23.40 -6.58
CA HIS A 42 -14.15 22.29 -5.71
C HIS A 42 -15.25 21.23 -5.60
N ARG A 43 -14.82 19.96 -5.56
CA ARG A 43 -15.72 18.81 -5.36
C ARG A 43 -16.27 18.78 -3.94
N VAL A 44 -17.57 18.57 -3.84
CA VAL A 44 -18.30 18.42 -2.58
C VAL A 44 -19.14 17.15 -2.66
N TYR A 45 -19.00 16.32 -1.68
CA TYR A 45 -19.66 15.01 -1.57
C TYR A 45 -20.76 15.08 -0.51
N ASN A 46 -21.84 14.34 -0.72
CA ASN A 46 -22.88 14.14 0.28
C ASN A 46 -22.84 12.69 0.84
N GLN A 47 -23.72 12.39 1.79
CA GLN A 47 -23.79 11.06 2.40
C GLN A 47 -24.12 9.97 1.39
N GLY A 48 -24.93 10.25 0.36
CA GLY A 48 -25.25 9.34 -0.73
C GLY A 48 -24.00 8.94 -1.53
N ASN A 49 -23.11 9.90 -1.81
CA ASN A 49 -21.86 9.59 -2.48
C ASN A 49 -20.96 8.65 -1.66
N ILE A 50 -20.96 8.78 -0.33
CA ILE A 50 -20.22 7.88 0.55
C ILE A 50 -20.80 6.47 0.48
N GLN A 51 -22.12 6.32 0.47
CA GLN A 51 -22.80 5.03 0.28
C GLN A 51 -22.49 4.41 -1.07
N ASP A 52 -22.51 5.19 -2.16
CA ASP A 52 -22.12 4.74 -3.49
C ASP A 52 -20.69 4.20 -3.49
N ILE A 53 -19.75 4.92 -2.85
CA ILE A 53 -18.36 4.48 -2.73
C ILE A 53 -18.27 3.16 -1.95
N GLN A 54 -19.00 3.01 -0.87
CA GLN A 54 -19.04 1.75 -0.10
C GLN A 54 -19.59 0.58 -0.92
N HIS A 55 -20.63 0.82 -1.74
CA HIS A 55 -21.14 -0.18 -2.68
C HIS A 55 -20.11 -0.53 -3.74
N ILE A 56 -19.40 0.46 -4.32
CA ILE A 56 -18.31 0.21 -5.28
C ILE A 56 -17.24 -0.67 -4.63
N LEU A 57 -16.80 -0.34 -3.40
CA LEU A 57 -15.82 -1.14 -2.66
C LEU A 57 -16.31 -2.57 -2.44
N SER A 58 -17.59 -2.76 -2.09
CA SER A 58 -18.13 -4.11 -1.91
C SER A 58 -18.08 -4.94 -3.19
N TRP A 59 -18.27 -4.33 -4.37
CA TRP A 59 -18.13 -5.01 -5.64
C TRP A 59 -16.67 -5.32 -5.99
N LEU A 60 -15.75 -4.37 -5.75
CA LEU A 60 -14.33 -4.58 -5.96
C LEU A 60 -13.78 -5.69 -5.06
N ASN A 61 -14.19 -5.72 -3.80
CA ASN A 61 -13.81 -6.77 -2.85
C ASN A 61 -14.39 -8.15 -3.21
N ARG A 62 -15.44 -8.19 -4.03
CA ARG A 62 -15.95 -9.42 -4.67
C ARG A 62 -15.27 -9.68 -6.02
N GLY A 63 -14.23 -8.92 -6.38
CA GLY A 63 -13.43 -9.10 -7.58
C GLY A 63 -14.05 -8.57 -8.87
N VAL A 64 -15.11 -7.78 -8.80
CA VAL A 64 -15.69 -7.17 -9.99
C VAL A 64 -14.78 -6.07 -10.50
N ALA A 65 -14.40 -6.12 -11.78
CA ALA A 65 -13.59 -5.05 -12.38
C ALA A 65 -14.33 -3.71 -12.34
N ILE A 66 -13.61 -2.65 -12.03
CA ILE A 66 -14.18 -1.29 -11.89
C ILE A 66 -15.00 -0.86 -13.12
N SER A 67 -14.62 -1.26 -14.32
CA SER A 67 -15.36 -0.98 -15.55
C SER A 67 -16.75 -1.64 -15.60
N LYS A 68 -16.94 -2.77 -14.94
CA LYS A 68 -18.21 -3.48 -14.86
C LYS A 68 -19.09 -2.98 -13.72
N VAL A 69 -18.51 -2.39 -12.68
CA VAL A 69 -19.26 -1.85 -11.54
C VAL A 69 -20.23 -0.76 -11.98
N ALA A 70 -19.87 0.09 -12.94
CA ALA A 70 -20.73 1.13 -13.49
C ALA A 70 -22.05 0.55 -14.06
N THR A 71 -21.93 -0.52 -14.83
CA THR A 71 -23.10 -1.20 -15.44
C THR A 71 -23.98 -1.88 -14.37
N LEU A 72 -23.38 -2.46 -13.35
CA LEU A 72 -24.11 -3.11 -12.25
C LEU A 72 -24.86 -2.11 -11.37
N LEU A 73 -24.24 -0.98 -11.05
CA LEU A 73 -24.91 0.10 -10.30
C LEU A 73 -26.07 0.69 -11.08
N ALA A 74 -25.91 0.89 -12.41
CA ALA A 74 -26.97 1.41 -13.28
C ALA A 74 -28.16 0.44 -13.43
N SER A 75 -27.91 -0.87 -13.38
CA SER A 75 -28.96 -1.91 -13.55
C SER A 75 -29.77 -2.21 -12.30
N GLY A 76 -29.44 -1.63 -11.15
CA GLY A 76 -30.10 -1.89 -9.87
C GLY A 76 -30.03 -3.36 -9.42
N LYS A 77 -29.27 -4.20 -10.11
CA LYS A 77 -29.14 -5.62 -9.81
C LYS A 77 -28.24 -5.83 -8.60
N SER A 78 -28.86 -6.10 -7.47
CA SER A 78 -28.19 -6.71 -6.35
C SER A 78 -27.69 -8.10 -6.78
N SER A 79 -26.40 -8.22 -7.03
CA SER A 79 -25.54 -9.30 -6.58
C SER A 79 -25.72 -10.77 -6.93
N ALA A 80 -26.30 -11.24 -7.99
CA ALA A 80 -26.39 -12.71 -8.12
C ALA A 80 -25.51 -13.38 -9.20
N ALA A 81 -24.85 -12.63 -10.07
CA ALA A 81 -24.03 -13.21 -11.14
C ALA A 81 -22.73 -12.42 -11.38
N ALA A 82 -21.89 -12.33 -10.34
CA ALA A 82 -20.49 -12.00 -10.58
C ALA A 82 -19.80 -13.24 -11.16
N ALA A 83 -19.16 -13.10 -12.32
CA ALA A 83 -18.17 -14.09 -12.77
C ALA A 83 -17.17 -14.36 -11.63
N PRO A 84 -16.60 -15.59 -11.53
CA PRO A 84 -15.71 -15.92 -10.42
C PRO A 84 -14.66 -14.80 -10.24
N VAL A 85 -14.60 -14.28 -9.04
CA VAL A 85 -13.74 -13.18 -8.60
C VAL A 85 -12.30 -13.35 -9.09
N ALA A 86 -11.84 -14.61 -9.10
CA ALA A 86 -10.49 -15.00 -9.50
C ALA A 86 -10.14 -14.66 -10.96
N GLU A 87 -11.08 -14.78 -11.90
CA GLU A 87 -10.73 -14.73 -13.33
C GLU A 87 -10.31 -13.33 -13.81
N GLN A 88 -10.93 -12.29 -13.31
CA GLN A 88 -10.63 -10.92 -13.75
C GLN A 88 -9.28 -10.42 -13.21
N TRP A 89 -8.97 -10.72 -11.95
CA TRP A 89 -7.68 -10.37 -11.36
C TRP A 89 -6.56 -11.20 -11.95
N LEU A 90 -6.83 -12.46 -12.32
CA LEU A 90 -5.89 -13.31 -13.03
C LEU A 90 -5.47 -12.73 -14.38
N VAL A 91 -6.40 -12.09 -15.12
CA VAL A 91 -6.07 -11.38 -16.36
C VAL A 91 -5.08 -10.23 -16.10
N GLU A 92 -5.28 -9.47 -15.04
CA GLU A 92 -4.36 -8.37 -14.69
C GLU A 92 -3.01 -8.89 -14.20
N GLN A 93 -2.99 -9.96 -13.40
CA GLN A 93 -1.77 -10.64 -12.99
C GLN A 93 -0.99 -11.15 -14.21
N ASN A 94 -1.65 -11.82 -15.15
CA ASN A 94 -1.03 -12.36 -16.36
C ASN A 94 -0.44 -11.26 -17.25
N LYS A 95 -1.09 -10.10 -17.37
CA LYS A 95 -0.54 -8.96 -18.12
C LYS A 95 0.74 -8.42 -17.47
N LEU A 96 0.75 -8.29 -16.14
CA LEU A 96 1.95 -7.87 -15.42
C LEU A 96 3.06 -8.91 -15.55
N LEU A 97 2.71 -10.20 -15.37
CA LEU A 97 3.64 -11.30 -15.52
C LEU A 97 4.30 -11.30 -16.91
N ALA A 98 3.51 -11.17 -17.97
CA ALA A 98 4.02 -11.07 -19.35
C ALA A 98 4.95 -9.85 -19.51
N GLY A 99 4.58 -8.70 -18.96
CA GLY A 99 5.43 -7.49 -18.97
C GLY A 99 6.79 -7.71 -18.31
N ILE A 100 6.83 -8.50 -17.22
CA ILE A 100 8.06 -8.83 -16.49
C ILE A 100 8.89 -9.85 -17.27
N THR A 101 8.29 -10.97 -17.65
CA THR A 101 9.00 -12.10 -18.29
C THR A 101 9.50 -11.78 -19.70
N GLU A 102 8.81 -10.90 -20.41
CA GLU A 102 9.20 -10.42 -21.74
C GLU A 102 10.04 -9.13 -21.67
N LEU A 103 10.42 -8.66 -20.47
CA LEU A 103 11.19 -7.45 -20.21
C LEU A 103 10.60 -6.19 -20.86
N LYS A 104 9.28 -6.09 -20.97
CA LYS A 104 8.54 -4.98 -21.57
C LYS A 104 8.29 -3.83 -20.58
N GLN A 105 9.34 -3.11 -20.22
CA GLN A 105 9.30 -2.07 -19.17
C GLN A 105 8.19 -1.02 -19.36
N THR A 106 8.01 -0.53 -20.58
CA THR A 106 7.01 0.51 -20.86
C THR A 106 5.59 0.00 -20.62
N SER A 107 5.27 -1.19 -21.14
CA SER A 107 3.97 -1.84 -20.96
C SER A 107 3.69 -2.13 -19.49
N LEU A 108 4.68 -2.69 -18.78
CA LEU A 108 4.60 -2.97 -17.35
C LEU A 108 4.30 -1.70 -16.54
N ASN A 109 5.03 -0.62 -16.78
CA ASN A 109 4.85 0.63 -16.08
C ASN A 109 3.48 1.28 -16.38
N GLN A 110 3.01 1.23 -17.63
CA GLN A 110 1.68 1.72 -18.02
C GLN A 110 0.56 0.93 -17.31
N GLN A 111 0.72 -0.40 -17.21
CA GLN A 111 -0.23 -1.26 -16.52
C GLN A 111 -0.29 -0.95 -15.02
N LEU A 112 0.87 -0.83 -14.35
CA LEU A 112 0.96 -0.41 -12.94
C LEU A 112 0.35 0.98 -12.72
N ASP A 113 0.65 1.94 -13.57
CA ASP A 113 0.08 3.29 -13.51
C ASP A 113 -1.45 3.28 -13.64
N ARG A 114 -1.99 2.44 -14.53
CA ARG A 114 -3.43 2.27 -14.73
C ARG A 114 -4.09 1.67 -13.51
N LEU A 115 -3.55 0.57 -12.98
CA LEU A 115 -4.09 -0.13 -11.82
C LEU A 115 -4.06 0.77 -10.57
N ASN A 116 -2.92 1.34 -10.23
CA ASN A 116 -2.75 2.20 -9.06
C ASN A 116 -3.56 3.51 -9.11
N LYS A 117 -4.04 3.93 -10.29
CA LYS A 117 -4.95 5.08 -10.43
C LYS A 117 -6.43 4.70 -10.33
N SER A 118 -6.79 3.46 -10.62
CA SER A 118 -8.19 3.06 -10.84
C SER A 118 -8.75 2.17 -9.74
N VAL A 119 -7.90 1.45 -9.03
CA VAL A 119 -8.30 0.47 -8.02
C VAL A 119 -7.69 0.86 -6.66
N PRO A 120 -8.41 0.67 -5.55
CA PRO A 120 -7.85 0.86 -4.22
C PRO A 120 -6.61 -0.01 -4.02
N PHE A 121 -5.58 0.56 -3.39
CA PHE A 121 -4.28 -0.09 -3.30
C PHE A 121 -4.33 -1.40 -2.50
N ILE A 122 -5.11 -1.44 -1.41
CA ILE A 122 -5.30 -2.65 -0.60
C ILE A 122 -5.90 -3.77 -1.44
N THR A 123 -6.92 -3.48 -2.26
CA THR A 123 -7.51 -4.45 -3.21
C THR A 123 -6.48 -4.97 -4.22
N LEU A 124 -5.59 -4.08 -4.71
CA LEU A 124 -4.50 -4.50 -5.61
C LEU A 124 -3.47 -5.38 -4.89
N CYS A 125 -3.13 -5.08 -3.64
CA CYS A 125 -2.25 -5.92 -2.83
C CYS A 125 -2.84 -7.32 -2.71
N GLU A 126 -4.10 -7.43 -2.31
CA GLU A 126 -4.79 -8.69 -2.05
C GLU A 126 -4.94 -9.54 -3.32
N TYR A 127 -5.47 -8.94 -4.39
CA TYR A 127 -5.88 -9.71 -5.57
C TYR A 127 -4.88 -9.70 -6.72
N VAL A 128 -3.87 -8.84 -6.71
CA VAL A 128 -2.93 -8.72 -7.82
C VAL A 128 -1.48 -8.89 -7.37
N TYR A 129 -1.01 -8.06 -6.45
CA TYR A 129 0.42 -7.96 -6.18
C TYR A 129 0.98 -9.13 -5.37
N HIS A 130 0.31 -9.54 -4.29
CA HIS A 130 0.74 -10.70 -3.51
C HIS A 130 0.63 -12.02 -4.28
N PRO A 131 -0.48 -12.32 -5.00
CA PRO A 131 -0.55 -13.52 -5.83
C PRO A 131 0.50 -13.54 -6.95
N LEU A 132 0.73 -12.39 -7.62
CA LEU A 132 1.76 -12.27 -8.63
C LEU A 132 3.16 -12.49 -8.05
N GLN A 133 3.43 -11.94 -6.86
CA GLN A 133 4.71 -12.14 -6.18
C GLN A 133 4.97 -13.60 -5.84
N ALA A 134 3.96 -14.33 -5.39
CA ALA A 134 4.06 -15.78 -5.15
C ALA A 134 4.41 -16.55 -6.45
N THR A 135 3.73 -16.19 -7.55
CA THR A 135 4.01 -16.78 -8.88
C THR A 135 5.45 -16.48 -9.34
N LEU A 136 5.89 -15.22 -9.18
CA LEU A 136 7.26 -14.81 -9.53
C LEU A 136 8.30 -15.50 -8.65
N ALA A 137 8.05 -15.62 -7.35
CA ALA A 137 8.95 -16.29 -6.41
C ALA A 137 9.15 -17.77 -6.81
N GLN A 138 8.06 -18.48 -7.12
CA GLN A 138 8.12 -19.86 -7.61
C GLN A 138 8.88 -19.96 -8.94
N ARG A 139 8.63 -19.05 -9.87
CA ARG A 139 9.34 -19.00 -11.15
C ARG A 139 10.84 -18.77 -10.96
N TRP A 140 11.22 -17.81 -10.14
CA TRP A 140 12.62 -17.43 -9.95
C TRP A 140 13.41 -18.47 -9.14
N GLN A 141 12.74 -19.31 -8.32
CA GLN A 141 13.37 -20.48 -7.70
C GLN A 141 13.91 -21.46 -8.74
N GLN A 142 13.27 -21.57 -9.91
CA GLN A 142 13.70 -22.41 -11.02
C GLN A 142 14.84 -21.80 -11.84
N GLN A 143 15.23 -20.55 -11.53
CA GLN A 143 16.30 -19.80 -12.19
C GLN A 143 16.26 -19.84 -13.73
N PRO A 144 15.11 -19.53 -14.38
CA PRO A 144 15.05 -19.51 -15.84
C PRO A 144 16.02 -18.48 -16.41
N LEU A 145 16.42 -18.64 -17.66
CA LEU A 145 17.31 -17.69 -18.33
C LEU A 145 16.74 -16.26 -18.22
N GLY A 146 17.56 -15.33 -17.72
CA GLY A 146 17.17 -13.93 -17.56
C GLY A 146 16.40 -13.60 -16.30
N TYR A 147 16.17 -14.53 -15.36
CA TYR A 147 15.39 -14.29 -14.14
C TYR A 147 15.90 -13.11 -13.30
N GLN A 148 17.21 -12.86 -13.28
CA GLN A 148 17.78 -11.71 -12.59
C GLN A 148 17.38 -10.38 -13.24
N LEU A 149 17.25 -10.34 -14.56
CA LEU A 149 16.75 -9.16 -15.28
C LEU A 149 15.27 -8.93 -15.00
N GLU A 150 14.47 -10.00 -14.92
CA GLU A 150 13.06 -9.93 -14.49
C GLU A 150 12.93 -9.33 -13.09
N GLN A 151 13.75 -9.80 -12.13
CA GLN A 151 13.79 -9.29 -10.76
C GLN A 151 14.16 -7.81 -10.73
N GLN A 152 15.22 -7.41 -11.43
CA GLN A 152 15.65 -6.01 -11.49
C GLN A 152 14.59 -5.11 -12.13
N LEU A 153 13.97 -5.55 -13.23
CA LEU A 153 12.92 -4.80 -13.89
C LEU A 153 11.71 -4.59 -12.96
N TRP A 154 11.30 -5.65 -12.25
CA TRP A 154 10.21 -5.58 -11.30
C TRP A 154 10.51 -4.62 -10.15
N GLN A 155 11.69 -4.71 -9.56
CA GLN A 155 12.18 -3.81 -8.51
C GLN A 155 12.22 -2.36 -8.97
N GLN A 156 12.79 -2.07 -10.14
CA GLN A 156 12.84 -0.72 -10.72
C GLN A 156 11.44 -0.15 -10.98
N SER A 157 10.52 -0.97 -11.46
CA SER A 157 9.14 -0.57 -11.70
C SER A 157 8.45 -0.17 -10.39
N TRP A 158 8.67 -0.89 -9.29
CA TRP A 158 8.14 -0.53 -7.98
C TRP A 158 8.81 0.69 -7.37
N GLN A 159 10.11 0.82 -7.50
CA GLN A 159 10.83 2.04 -7.09
C GLN A 159 10.24 3.28 -7.78
N ARG A 160 10.01 3.18 -9.10
CA ARG A 160 9.34 4.24 -9.87
C ARG A 160 7.92 4.52 -9.35
N GLN A 161 7.10 3.49 -9.10
CA GLN A 161 5.73 3.66 -8.60
C GLN A 161 5.71 4.38 -7.25
N THR A 162 6.56 3.96 -6.33
CA THR A 162 6.66 4.55 -4.99
C THR A 162 7.12 6.02 -5.06
N LEU A 163 8.10 6.35 -5.93
CA LEU A 163 8.51 7.73 -6.15
C LEU A 163 7.37 8.61 -6.69
N ILE A 164 6.60 8.10 -7.66
CA ILE A 164 5.43 8.82 -8.19
C ILE A 164 4.39 9.06 -7.09
N MET A 165 4.17 8.10 -6.21
CA MET A 165 3.26 8.25 -5.08
C MET A 165 3.78 9.28 -4.07
N ALA A 166 5.07 9.24 -3.72
CA ALA A 166 5.70 10.21 -2.82
C ALA A 166 5.54 11.65 -3.33
N LEU A 167 5.89 11.90 -4.59
CA LEU A 167 5.73 13.22 -5.22
C LEU A 167 4.28 13.73 -5.26
N ARG A 168 3.29 12.82 -5.29
CA ARG A 168 1.87 13.20 -5.20
C ARG A 168 1.45 13.52 -3.78
N THR A 169 1.98 12.78 -2.80
CA THR A 169 1.69 12.96 -1.38
C THR A 169 2.23 14.30 -0.87
N GLU A 170 3.41 14.73 -1.33
CA GLU A 170 3.98 16.06 -0.99
C GLU A 170 3.07 17.24 -1.32
N LYS A 171 2.18 17.09 -2.31
CA LYS A 171 1.21 18.11 -2.74
C LYS A 171 -0.10 18.09 -1.94
N GLN A 172 -0.21 17.24 -0.95
CA GLN A 172 -1.41 17.07 -0.12
C GLN A 172 -1.15 17.59 1.30
N LYS A 173 -2.24 17.85 2.05
CA LYS A 173 -2.12 18.09 3.49
C LYS A 173 -1.75 16.77 4.15
N LEU A 174 -0.54 16.69 4.68
CA LEU A 174 -0.02 15.49 5.35
C LEU A 174 -0.64 15.36 6.73
N GLN A 175 -0.83 14.11 7.16
CA GLN A 175 -1.39 13.77 8.47
C GLN A 175 -0.32 13.44 9.51
N GLY A 176 0.91 13.16 9.07
CA GLY A 176 2.04 12.83 9.93
C GLY A 176 3.28 12.51 9.14
N HIS A 177 4.32 12.07 9.83
CA HIS A 177 5.59 11.64 9.26
C HIS A 177 6.06 10.36 9.94
N CYS A 178 6.76 9.49 9.19
CA CYS A 178 7.42 8.33 9.73
C CYS A 178 8.74 8.03 9.01
N TYR A 179 9.60 7.26 9.68
CA TYR A 179 10.77 6.66 9.08
C TYR A 179 10.47 5.23 8.68
N LEU A 180 10.98 4.79 7.52
CA LEU A 180 10.91 3.43 7.04
C LEU A 180 12.30 2.95 6.68
N ALA A 181 12.82 1.94 7.38
CA ALA A 181 14.16 1.40 7.17
C ALA A 181 14.11 -0.08 6.81
N SER A 182 14.71 -0.49 5.70
CA SER A 182 14.87 -1.91 5.36
C SER A 182 16.18 -2.47 5.86
N LEU A 183 16.11 -3.65 6.51
CA LEU A 183 17.27 -4.43 6.96
C LEU A 183 17.72 -5.45 5.91
N ASP A 184 17.03 -5.56 4.77
CA ASP A 184 17.37 -6.51 3.72
C ASP A 184 18.64 -6.08 2.97
N LEU A 185 19.75 -6.73 3.25
CA LEU A 185 21.07 -6.37 2.70
C LEU A 185 21.18 -6.58 1.18
N LYS A 186 20.36 -7.47 0.61
CA LYS A 186 20.30 -7.71 -0.84
C LYS A 186 19.49 -6.66 -1.61
N GLY A 187 18.95 -5.66 -0.90
CA GLY A 187 18.09 -4.63 -1.43
C GLY A 187 16.61 -4.85 -1.09
N PRO A 188 15.78 -3.83 -1.28
CA PRO A 188 14.38 -3.85 -0.85
C PRO A 188 13.55 -4.86 -1.64
N SER A 189 12.75 -5.63 -0.92
CA SER A 189 11.77 -6.57 -1.48
C SER A 189 10.53 -5.85 -2.02
N LEU A 190 9.64 -6.59 -2.70
CA LEU A 190 8.33 -6.05 -3.07
C LEU A 190 7.54 -5.61 -1.82
N GLY A 191 7.56 -6.39 -0.76
CA GLY A 191 6.85 -6.07 0.48
C GLY A 191 7.25 -4.70 1.05
N TYR A 192 8.53 -4.35 1.02
CA TYR A 192 9.00 -3.02 1.39
C TYR A 192 8.35 -1.92 0.54
N TYR A 193 8.28 -2.09 -0.78
CA TYR A 193 7.66 -1.09 -1.66
C TYR A 193 6.14 -1.01 -1.47
N LEU A 194 5.49 -2.14 -1.22
CA LEU A 194 4.06 -2.16 -0.92
C LEU A 194 3.77 -1.42 0.40
N LEU A 195 4.56 -1.68 1.45
CA LEU A 195 4.46 -0.96 2.72
C LEU A 195 4.68 0.53 2.54
N HIS A 196 5.76 0.92 1.88
CA HIS A 196 6.05 2.32 1.61
C HIS A 196 4.89 3.00 0.87
N SER A 197 4.35 2.34 -0.17
CA SER A 197 3.21 2.86 -0.94
C SER A 197 1.95 2.99 -0.10
N LEU A 198 1.69 2.06 0.82
CA LEU A 198 0.55 2.10 1.74
C LEU A 198 0.66 3.30 2.69
N LEU A 199 1.84 3.50 3.31
CA LEU A 199 2.10 4.62 4.21
C LEU A 199 1.88 5.97 3.51
N LEU A 200 2.38 6.12 2.29
CA LEU A 200 2.15 7.31 1.47
C LEU A 200 0.66 7.53 1.18
N GLN A 201 -0.09 6.48 0.86
CA GLN A 201 -1.53 6.59 0.60
C GLN A 201 -2.35 6.89 1.86
N SER A 202 -1.84 6.52 3.03
CA SER A 202 -2.43 6.89 4.33
C SER A 202 -2.21 8.37 4.68
N GLY A 203 -1.57 9.14 3.80
CA GLY A 203 -1.33 10.58 3.99
C GLY A 203 -0.10 10.89 4.85
N LEU A 204 0.79 9.93 5.05
CA LEU A 204 2.03 10.14 5.77
C LEU A 204 3.15 10.63 4.83
N ARG A 205 4.00 11.49 5.35
CA ARG A 205 5.33 11.71 4.77
C ARG A 205 6.23 10.57 5.23
N VAL A 206 6.92 9.94 4.30
CA VAL A 206 7.82 8.81 4.62
C VAL A 206 9.24 9.18 4.23
N THR A 207 10.14 9.20 5.22
CA THR A 207 11.57 9.23 4.94
C THR A 207 12.07 7.79 4.92
N ALA A 208 12.42 7.30 3.74
CA ALA A 208 12.64 5.88 3.47
C ALA A 208 14.11 5.57 3.18
N PHE A 209 14.63 4.56 3.88
CA PHE A 209 15.97 4.00 3.72
C PHE A 209 15.84 2.57 3.19
N SER A 210 16.09 2.38 1.91
CA SER A 210 15.86 1.11 1.22
C SER A 210 16.87 0.01 1.57
N LYS A 211 17.98 0.37 2.21
CA LYS A 211 19.01 -0.55 2.70
C LYS A 211 19.75 0.09 3.88
N VAL A 212 19.69 -0.54 5.03
CA VAL A 212 20.40 -0.08 6.24
C VAL A 212 21.32 -1.20 6.71
N GLU A 213 22.62 -1.03 6.50
CA GLU A 213 23.65 -1.96 6.97
C GLU A 213 24.07 -1.64 8.41
N ASP A 214 24.16 -0.35 8.73
CA ASP A 214 24.49 0.14 10.07
C ASP A 214 23.25 0.66 10.79
N LEU A 215 22.62 -0.21 11.56
CA LEU A 215 21.46 0.13 12.39
C LEU A 215 21.79 1.18 13.47
N ALA A 216 23.01 1.23 13.97
CA ALA A 216 23.41 2.22 14.95
C ALA A 216 23.33 3.64 14.36
N GLY A 217 23.52 3.78 13.05
CA GLY A 217 23.36 5.06 12.34
C GLY A 217 21.96 5.62 12.42
N LEU A 218 20.91 4.79 12.61
CA LEU A 218 19.53 5.25 12.77
C LEU A 218 19.34 6.11 14.03
N THR A 219 20.21 5.97 15.05
CA THR A 219 20.20 6.83 16.25
C THR A 219 20.29 8.31 15.92
N ARG A 220 20.90 8.65 14.78
CA ARG A 220 21.01 10.05 14.31
C ARG A 220 19.66 10.65 13.91
N LEU A 221 18.66 9.82 13.61
CA LEU A 221 17.30 10.27 13.29
C LEU A 221 16.56 10.72 14.55
N HIS A 222 16.96 10.19 15.72
CA HIS A 222 16.30 10.48 17.00
C HIS A 222 16.36 11.97 17.38
N ASN A 223 17.37 12.72 17.00
CA ASN A 223 17.49 14.16 17.29
C ASN A 223 16.38 15.00 16.60
N ASN A 224 15.67 14.42 15.63
CA ASN A 224 14.52 14.99 14.94
C ASN A 224 13.22 14.19 15.23
N ALA A 225 13.24 13.28 16.22
CA ALA A 225 12.32 12.16 16.29
C ALA A 225 11.21 12.33 17.31
N GLU A 226 10.25 13.12 16.94
CA GLU A 226 8.85 12.89 17.33
C GLU A 226 8.16 11.91 16.35
N TRP A 227 8.91 11.30 15.39
CA TRP A 227 8.33 10.48 14.34
C TRP A 227 8.68 9.01 14.53
N PRO A 228 7.69 8.13 14.44
CA PRO A 228 7.89 6.71 14.66
C PRO A 228 8.76 6.06 13.57
N LEU A 229 9.45 4.97 13.94
CA LEU A 229 10.32 4.19 13.09
C LEU A 229 9.67 2.86 12.73
N ILE A 230 9.53 2.59 11.44
CA ILE A 230 9.20 1.28 10.91
C ILE A 230 10.48 0.61 10.42
N VAL A 231 10.72 -0.59 10.89
CA VAL A 231 11.80 -1.46 10.43
C VAL A 231 11.19 -2.58 9.59
N TYR A 232 11.63 -2.72 8.36
CA TYR A 232 11.16 -3.77 7.46
C TYR A 232 12.26 -4.81 7.24
N ALA A 233 11.92 -6.09 7.39
CA ALA A 233 12.81 -7.20 7.11
C ALA A 233 12.03 -8.38 6.50
N GLU A 234 12.35 -8.73 5.25
CA GLU A 234 11.83 -9.91 4.56
C GLU A 234 12.64 -11.15 4.91
N GLN A 235 13.94 -10.97 5.12
CA GLN A 235 14.87 -12.03 5.45
C GLN A 235 15.11 -12.08 6.96
N ARG A 236 15.58 -13.25 7.44
CA ARG A 236 15.95 -13.41 8.84
C ARG A 236 16.89 -12.30 9.29
N ILE A 237 16.56 -11.66 10.42
CA ILE A 237 17.40 -10.63 11.03
C ILE A 237 18.65 -11.31 11.61
N GLU A 238 19.81 -10.79 11.28
CA GLU A 238 21.08 -11.29 11.79
C GLU A 238 21.19 -11.05 13.31
N GLN A 239 21.83 -11.97 14.02
CA GLN A 239 22.00 -11.90 15.49
C GLN A 239 22.71 -10.59 15.91
N THR A 240 23.61 -10.09 15.09
CA THR A 240 24.34 -8.84 15.30
C THR A 240 23.46 -7.60 15.30
N ALA A 241 22.28 -7.66 14.67
CA ALA A 241 21.35 -6.56 14.58
C ALA A 241 20.49 -6.35 15.85
N PHE A 242 20.33 -7.38 16.70
CA PHE A 242 19.45 -7.27 17.87
C PHE A 242 19.97 -6.32 18.95
N LYS A 243 21.29 -6.22 19.14
CA LYS A 243 21.87 -5.25 20.09
C LYS A 243 21.64 -3.79 19.66
N PRO A 244 21.88 -3.39 18.40
CA PRO A 244 21.46 -2.09 17.91
C PRO A 244 19.94 -1.85 17.99
N LEU A 245 19.10 -2.84 17.66
CA LEU A 245 17.64 -2.73 17.77
C LEU A 245 17.20 -2.48 19.22
N ALA A 246 17.81 -3.17 20.21
CA ALA A 246 17.55 -2.93 21.63
C ALA A 246 17.90 -1.49 22.04
N ASN A 247 19.01 -0.96 21.56
CA ASN A 247 19.40 0.43 21.84
C ASN A 247 18.38 1.41 21.20
N LEU A 248 17.94 1.14 19.96
CA LEU A 248 16.93 1.97 19.29
C LEU A 248 15.61 1.93 20.05
N SER A 249 15.14 0.78 20.53
CA SER A 249 13.86 0.66 21.24
C SER A 249 13.84 1.48 22.54
N THR A 250 14.95 1.59 23.24
CA THR A 250 15.06 2.42 24.45
C THR A 250 15.04 3.92 24.14
N MET A 251 15.47 4.33 22.96
CA MET A 251 15.53 5.72 22.53
C MET A 251 14.22 6.21 21.91
N TRP A 252 13.47 5.35 21.21
CA TRP A 252 12.26 5.69 20.49
C TRP A 252 11.03 5.65 21.38
N LYS A 253 10.56 6.83 21.85
CA LYS A 253 9.43 6.93 22.79
C LYS A 253 8.09 6.49 22.17
N ASP A 254 7.89 6.76 20.88
CA ASP A 254 6.67 6.41 20.15
C ASP A 254 6.70 4.98 19.57
N GLY A 255 7.72 4.22 19.98
CA GLY A 255 7.87 2.82 19.62
C GLY A 255 8.52 2.60 18.26
N ILE A 256 8.96 1.36 18.07
CA ILE A 256 9.44 0.82 16.80
C ILE A 256 8.45 -0.24 16.36
N LEU A 257 8.06 -0.19 15.09
CA LEU A 257 7.24 -1.23 14.48
C LEU A 257 8.09 -2.07 13.53
N CYS A 258 8.17 -3.38 13.76
CA CYS A 258 8.82 -4.33 12.86
C CYS A 258 7.77 -4.94 11.91
N CYS A 259 8.08 -4.96 10.61
CA CYS A 259 7.22 -5.50 9.56
C CYS A 259 8.02 -6.44 8.64
N GLY A 260 7.31 -7.32 7.93
CA GLY A 260 7.89 -8.29 6.99
C GLY A 260 7.99 -9.69 7.61
N LEU A 261 8.39 -10.70 6.80
CA LEU A 261 8.42 -12.10 7.23
C LEU A 261 9.34 -12.37 8.42
N ALA A 262 10.36 -11.54 8.60
CA ALA A 262 11.26 -11.67 9.74
C ALA A 262 10.57 -11.42 11.10
N SER A 263 9.47 -10.67 11.14
CA SER A 263 8.71 -10.42 12.37
C SER A 263 8.14 -11.71 12.94
N ASP A 264 7.70 -12.65 12.10
CA ASP A 264 7.18 -13.95 12.54
C ASP A 264 8.28 -14.84 13.08
N ILE A 265 9.45 -14.83 12.42
CA ILE A 265 10.61 -15.64 12.82
C ILE A 265 11.15 -15.20 14.18
N HIS A 266 11.09 -13.91 14.45
CA HIS A 266 11.75 -13.28 15.61
C HIS A 266 10.77 -12.68 16.62
N HIS A 267 9.49 -13.10 16.62
CA HIS A 267 8.44 -12.51 17.46
C HIS A 267 8.79 -12.48 18.95
N GLU A 268 9.36 -13.57 19.51
CA GLU A 268 9.76 -13.64 20.91
C GLU A 268 10.87 -12.63 21.25
N GLN A 269 11.86 -12.52 20.36
CA GLN A 269 12.98 -11.60 20.53
C GLN A 269 12.51 -10.15 20.42
N LEU A 270 11.67 -9.81 19.44
CA LEU A 270 11.12 -8.47 19.27
C LEU A 270 10.27 -8.07 20.48
N THR A 271 9.41 -8.97 20.97
CA THR A 271 8.60 -8.75 22.16
C THR A 271 9.49 -8.47 23.38
N SER A 272 10.58 -9.23 23.57
CA SER A 272 11.52 -9.04 24.69
C SER A 272 12.24 -7.68 24.65
N LEU A 273 12.35 -7.06 23.46
CA LEU A 273 12.91 -5.74 23.24
C LEU A 273 11.87 -4.61 23.32
N GLY A 274 10.60 -4.92 23.56
CA GLY A 274 9.51 -3.94 23.52
C GLY A 274 9.27 -3.35 22.14
N ILE A 275 9.56 -4.11 21.07
CA ILE A 275 9.34 -3.70 19.70
C ILE A 275 8.00 -4.31 19.24
N ASP A 276 7.08 -3.47 18.82
CA ASP A 276 5.83 -3.90 18.20
C ASP A 276 6.10 -4.54 16.84
N PHE A 277 5.27 -5.49 16.43
CA PHE A 277 5.42 -6.13 15.14
C PHE A 277 4.08 -6.43 14.47
N VAL A 278 4.10 -6.52 13.16
CA VAL A 278 2.98 -6.91 12.31
C VAL A 278 3.30 -8.24 11.66
N ASP A 279 2.39 -9.18 11.83
CA ASP A 279 2.47 -10.54 11.29
C ASP A 279 2.67 -10.53 9.77
N GLY A 280 3.79 -11.05 9.28
CA GLY A 280 4.19 -10.95 7.88
C GLY A 280 3.48 -11.95 6.96
N HIS A 281 2.82 -12.97 7.52
CA HIS A 281 2.19 -14.05 6.75
C HIS A 281 0.77 -13.76 6.29
N SER A 282 0.10 -12.77 6.88
CA SER A 282 -1.28 -12.49 6.50
C SER A 282 -1.35 -11.40 5.42
N ASN A 283 -2.11 -11.66 4.37
CA ASN A 283 -2.62 -10.60 3.50
C ASN A 283 -3.34 -9.51 4.30
N ASP A 284 -3.67 -9.80 5.55
CA ASP A 284 -4.31 -8.95 6.53
C ASP A 284 -3.31 -8.11 7.36
N ALA A 285 -1.99 -8.27 7.17
CA ALA A 285 -0.97 -7.52 7.91
C ALA A 285 -1.22 -6.01 7.86
N TRP A 286 -1.62 -5.52 6.70
CA TRP A 286 -1.99 -4.12 6.45
C TRP A 286 -3.33 -3.71 7.08
N GLN A 287 -4.20 -4.67 7.33
CA GLN A 287 -5.49 -4.50 8.00
C GLN A 287 -5.39 -4.83 9.49
N SER A 288 -4.21 -5.26 9.95
CA SER A 288 -4.02 -5.64 11.34
C SER A 288 -4.40 -4.51 12.28
N ALA A 289 -4.92 -4.86 13.45
CA ALA A 289 -5.26 -3.90 14.48
C ALA A 289 -4.02 -3.10 14.91
N VAL A 290 -2.85 -3.75 14.97
CA VAL A 290 -1.57 -3.13 15.31
C VAL A 290 -1.22 -2.03 14.33
N MET A 291 -1.24 -2.31 13.01
CA MET A 291 -0.94 -1.32 11.99
C MET A 291 -1.94 -0.14 12.01
N LYS A 292 -3.24 -0.42 12.19
CA LYS A 292 -4.27 0.63 12.29
C LYS A 292 -4.04 1.52 13.49
N THR A 293 -3.84 0.92 14.67
CA THR A 293 -3.57 1.65 15.92
C THR A 293 -2.31 2.48 15.78
N TRP A 294 -1.27 1.91 15.21
CA TRP A 294 -0.01 2.58 14.99
C TRP A 294 -0.14 3.77 14.01
N LEU A 295 -0.85 3.59 12.89
CA LEU A 295 -1.16 4.68 11.96
C LEU A 295 -2.01 5.80 12.59
N GLU A 296 -2.88 5.49 13.53
CA GLU A 296 -3.66 6.49 14.27
C GLU A 296 -2.80 7.28 15.26
N GLN A 297 -1.83 6.64 15.90
CA GLN A 297 -0.89 7.31 16.80
C GLN A 297 0.06 8.25 16.04
N THR A 298 0.48 7.90 14.82
CA THR A 298 1.37 8.73 13.98
C THR A 298 0.71 9.97 13.41
N LYS A 299 -0.61 10.09 13.49
CA LYS A 299 -1.40 11.22 12.98
C LYS A 299 -1.59 12.35 14.01
N ARG A 300 -1.06 12.16 15.21
CA ARG A 300 -1.08 13.17 16.28
C ARG A 300 0.14 14.06 16.20
#